data_2e20a9588496061e55e2426169671349
#
_entry.id   2e20a9588496061e55e2426169671349
#
_cell.length_a   1.000
_cell.length_b   1.000
_cell.length_c   1.000
_cell.angle_alpha   90.00
_cell.angle_beta   90.00
_cell.angle_gamma   90.00
#
_symmetry.space_group_name_H-M   'P 1'
#
loop_
_entity.id
_entity.type
_entity.pdbx_description
1 polymer ?
#
loop_
_entity_poly.entity_id
_entity_poly.type
_entity_poly.pdbx_seq_one_letter_code
_entity_poly.pdbx_strand_id
1 'polypeptide(L)'
;MADLEKIKNNIFNLDLCNIEKSLCNAKEIYGLGVAGASGLLSIIFPNYFGTVDQFVVKSLLKIEDLKEHDLLKKMNSESLKVSDGVILIKIMREKANILNKEFNTDFWTPRKIDMILWSIDRKR
;
A
#
# COMPACT_ATOMS: atom_id res chain seq x y z
N MET A 1 -13.90 -16.14 19.88
CA MET A 1 -12.47 -16.45 20.05
C MET A 1 -11.94 -17.33 18.92
N ALA A 2 -12.71 -18.29 18.44
CA ALA A 2 -12.34 -19.04 17.24
C ALA A 2 -12.10 -18.15 16.02
N ASP A 3 -12.79 -17.02 15.97
CA ASP A 3 -12.64 -16.06 14.88
C ASP A 3 -11.29 -15.38 14.86
N LEU A 4 -10.70 -15.10 16.03
CA LEU A 4 -9.39 -14.43 16.13
C LEU A 4 -8.27 -15.32 15.60
N GLU A 5 -8.31 -16.62 15.91
CA GLU A 5 -7.32 -17.57 15.39
C GLU A 5 -7.46 -17.75 13.89
N LYS A 6 -8.69 -17.81 13.40
CA LYS A 6 -8.97 -17.93 11.96
C LYS A 6 -8.45 -16.71 11.21
N ILE A 7 -8.70 -15.52 11.73
CA ILE A 7 -8.21 -14.26 11.17
C ILE A 7 -6.69 -14.25 11.13
N LYS A 8 -6.07 -14.60 12.26
CA LYS A 8 -4.60 -14.64 12.37
C LYS A 8 -4.00 -15.62 11.36
N ASN A 9 -4.57 -16.82 11.25
CA ASN A 9 -4.08 -17.82 10.31
C ASN A 9 -4.25 -17.37 8.86
N ASN A 10 -5.37 -16.74 8.53
CA ASN A 10 -5.61 -16.23 7.18
C ASN A 10 -4.59 -15.15 6.81
N ILE A 11 -4.26 -14.25 7.74
CA ILE A 11 -3.30 -13.19 7.50
C ILE A 11 -1.90 -13.77 7.31
N PHE A 12 -1.46 -14.68 8.18
CA PHE A 12 -0.12 -15.24 8.10
C PHE A 12 0.08 -16.22 6.95
N ASN A 13 -1.03 -16.73 6.38
CA ASN A 13 -0.97 -17.63 5.22
C ASN A 13 -1.23 -16.90 3.90
N LEU A 14 -1.25 -15.55 3.91
CA LEU A 14 -1.47 -14.78 2.69
C LEU A 14 -0.32 -14.95 1.71
N ASP A 15 -0.67 -15.01 0.43
CA ASP A 15 0.30 -14.89 -0.65
C ASP A 15 0.62 -13.41 -0.84
N LEU A 16 1.75 -12.97 -0.27
CA LEU A 16 2.14 -11.56 -0.29
C LEU A 16 2.46 -11.04 -1.69
N CYS A 17 2.71 -11.94 -2.64
CA CYS A 17 2.88 -11.57 -4.05
C CYS A 17 1.56 -11.23 -4.71
N ASN A 18 0.45 -11.78 -4.21
CA ASN A 18 -0.89 -11.46 -4.72
C ASN A 18 -1.51 -10.33 -3.91
N ILE A 19 -1.24 -9.12 -4.34
CA ILE A 19 -1.65 -7.89 -3.64
C ILE A 19 -3.18 -7.81 -3.55
N GLU A 20 -3.87 -8.08 -4.66
CA GLU A 20 -5.33 -8.01 -4.72
C GLU A 20 -5.98 -8.94 -3.70
N LYS A 21 -5.52 -10.19 -3.66
CA LYS A 21 -6.06 -11.18 -2.72
C LYS A 21 -5.80 -10.79 -1.27
N SER A 22 -4.61 -10.26 -0.99
CA SER A 22 -4.26 -9.83 0.36
C SER A 22 -5.14 -8.68 0.82
N LEU A 23 -5.37 -7.68 -0.04
CA LEU A 23 -6.23 -6.55 0.28
C LEU A 23 -7.69 -6.99 0.46
N CYS A 24 -8.18 -7.86 -0.41
CA CYS A 24 -9.54 -8.39 -0.30
C CYS A 24 -9.75 -9.17 1.00
N ASN A 25 -8.81 -10.02 1.37
CA ASN A 25 -8.90 -10.79 2.61
C ASN A 25 -8.92 -9.87 3.83
N ALA A 26 -8.05 -8.88 3.87
CA ALA A 26 -8.01 -7.93 4.99
C ALA A 26 -9.30 -7.11 5.08
N LYS A 27 -9.84 -6.68 3.94
CA LYS A 27 -11.12 -5.95 3.90
C LYS A 27 -12.27 -6.78 4.46
N GLU A 28 -12.39 -8.03 3.99
CA GLU A 28 -13.49 -8.91 4.38
C GLU A 28 -13.45 -9.26 5.87
N ILE A 29 -12.26 -9.57 6.37
CA ILE A 29 -12.11 -10.02 7.75
C ILE A 29 -12.49 -8.93 8.75
N TYR A 30 -12.13 -7.69 8.46
CA TYR A 30 -12.28 -6.58 9.40
C TYR A 30 -13.36 -5.57 9.00
N GLY A 31 -14.01 -5.76 7.86
CA GLY A 31 -14.97 -4.76 7.35
C GLY A 31 -14.31 -3.43 7.05
N LEU A 32 -13.01 -3.46 6.73
CA LEU A 32 -12.23 -2.25 6.47
C LEU A 32 -12.35 -1.80 5.03
N GLY A 33 -12.16 -0.50 4.79
CA GLY A 33 -11.91 -0.01 3.44
C GLY A 33 -10.49 -0.34 3.00
N VAL A 34 -10.15 0.05 1.77
CA VAL A 34 -8.81 -0.23 1.21
C VAL A 34 -7.71 0.42 2.05
N ALA A 35 -7.92 1.66 2.49
CA ALA A 35 -6.94 2.34 3.34
C ALA A 35 -6.69 1.59 4.64
N GLY A 36 -7.75 1.18 5.33
CA GLY A 36 -7.63 0.42 6.57
C GLY A 36 -6.99 -0.94 6.37
N ALA A 37 -7.39 -1.66 5.32
CA ALA A 37 -6.84 -2.98 4.99
C ALA A 37 -5.34 -2.89 4.70
N SER A 38 -4.93 -1.92 3.87
CA SER A 38 -3.51 -1.72 3.54
C SER A 38 -2.71 -1.29 4.77
N GLY A 39 -3.30 -0.46 5.63
CA GLY A 39 -2.67 -0.04 6.87
C GLY A 39 -2.37 -1.22 7.79
N LEU A 40 -3.33 -2.12 7.95
CA LEU A 40 -3.13 -3.33 8.74
C LEU A 40 -2.01 -4.20 8.15
N LEU A 41 -2.06 -4.44 6.84
CA LEU A 41 -1.03 -5.25 6.16
C LEU A 41 0.34 -4.60 6.26
N SER A 42 0.42 -3.26 6.23
CA SER A 42 1.70 -2.57 6.33
C SER A 42 2.34 -2.69 7.72
N ILE A 43 1.51 -2.83 8.76
CA ILE A 43 2.01 -3.05 10.11
C ILE A 43 2.54 -4.48 10.27
N ILE A 44 1.82 -5.46 9.73
CA ILE A 44 2.19 -6.88 9.84
C ILE A 44 3.31 -7.23 8.86
N PHE A 45 3.25 -6.71 7.64
CA PHE A 45 4.19 -7.02 6.56
C PHE A 45 4.78 -5.74 5.95
N PRO A 46 5.58 -4.99 6.71
CA PRO A 46 6.09 -3.68 6.23
C PRO A 46 7.03 -3.80 5.03
N ASN A 47 7.64 -4.97 4.82
CA ASN A 47 8.51 -5.18 3.67
C ASN A 47 7.74 -5.38 2.36
N TYR A 48 6.43 -5.61 2.44
CA TYR A 48 5.59 -5.92 1.28
C TYR A 48 4.47 -4.92 1.06
N PHE A 49 4.03 -4.23 2.10
CA PHE A 49 2.88 -3.33 2.02
C PHE A 49 3.18 -1.96 2.64
N GLY A 50 2.59 -0.94 2.05
CA GLY A 50 2.48 0.39 2.62
C GLY A 50 1.01 0.75 2.69
N THR A 51 0.67 1.76 3.48
CA THR A 51 -0.69 2.26 3.57
C THR A 51 -1.03 3.03 2.30
N VAL A 52 -2.18 2.74 1.70
CA VAL A 52 -2.67 3.46 0.53
C VAL A 52 -3.92 4.25 0.94
N ASP A 53 -3.84 5.57 0.84
CA ASP A 53 -4.91 6.48 1.20
C ASP A 53 -4.90 7.71 0.31
N GLN A 54 -5.80 8.65 0.59
CA GLN A 54 -5.90 9.87 -0.20
C GLN A 54 -4.62 10.69 -0.22
N PHE A 55 -3.86 10.68 0.88
CA PHE A 55 -2.62 11.46 0.98
C PHE A 55 -1.54 10.88 0.09
N VAL A 56 -1.45 9.57 0.01
CA VAL A 56 -0.52 8.87 -0.89
C VAL A 56 -0.85 9.20 -2.35
N VAL A 57 -2.13 9.13 -2.73
CA VAL A 57 -2.56 9.47 -4.09
C VAL A 57 -2.20 10.92 -4.43
N LYS A 58 -2.51 11.85 -3.53
CA LYS A 58 -2.23 13.28 -3.74
C LYS A 58 -0.73 13.54 -3.87
N SER A 59 0.08 12.90 -3.04
CA SER A 59 1.55 13.05 -3.11
C SER A 59 2.10 12.51 -4.41
N LEU A 60 1.64 11.35 -4.85
CA LEU A 60 2.09 10.75 -6.11
C LEU A 60 1.68 11.59 -7.31
N LEU A 61 0.50 12.22 -7.26
CA LEU A 61 0.03 13.10 -8.35
C LEU A 61 0.92 14.32 -8.56
N LYS A 62 1.71 14.71 -7.56
CA LYS A 62 2.68 15.80 -7.69
C LYS A 62 3.90 15.40 -8.52
N ILE A 63 4.10 14.11 -8.75
CA ILE A 63 5.21 13.58 -9.56
C ILE A 63 4.70 13.42 -10.98
N GLU A 64 4.95 14.43 -11.82
CA GLU A 64 4.41 14.46 -13.19
C GLU A 64 5.01 13.40 -14.11
N ASP A 65 6.25 13.01 -13.86
CA ASP A 65 6.97 12.02 -14.66
C ASP A 65 6.60 10.58 -14.37
N LEU A 66 5.75 10.36 -13.37
CA LEU A 66 5.35 9.01 -12.99
C LEU A 66 4.51 8.36 -14.10
N LYS A 67 4.90 7.17 -14.54
CA LYS A 67 4.20 6.46 -15.64
C LYS A 67 2.74 6.16 -15.32
N GLU A 68 2.40 6.02 -14.03
CA GLU A 68 1.05 5.74 -13.56
C GLU A 68 0.22 7.01 -13.33
N HIS A 69 0.72 8.18 -13.68
CA HIS A 69 0.09 9.47 -13.39
C HIS A 69 -1.36 9.55 -13.89
N ASP A 70 -1.61 9.08 -15.12
CA ASP A 70 -2.96 9.09 -15.69
C ASP A 70 -3.91 8.16 -14.95
N LEU A 71 -3.41 7.02 -14.49
CA LEU A 71 -4.20 6.08 -13.69
C LEU A 71 -4.56 6.70 -12.34
N LEU A 72 -3.62 7.41 -11.72
CA LEU A 72 -3.84 8.08 -10.44
C LEU A 72 -4.89 9.18 -10.53
N LYS A 73 -4.91 9.92 -11.64
CA LYS A 73 -5.91 10.98 -11.86
C LYS A 73 -7.33 10.43 -11.90
N LYS A 74 -7.51 9.20 -12.34
CA LYS A 74 -8.81 8.55 -12.46
C LYS A 74 -9.31 7.97 -11.14
N MET A 75 -8.44 7.88 -10.14
CA MET A 75 -8.81 7.31 -8.85
C MET A 75 -9.63 8.30 -8.04
N ASN A 76 -10.65 7.79 -7.34
CA ASN A 76 -11.34 8.56 -6.31
C ASN A 76 -10.55 8.42 -5.01
N SER A 77 -9.74 9.42 -4.69
CA SER A 77 -8.83 9.36 -3.54
C SER A 77 -9.55 9.20 -2.20
N GLU A 78 -10.81 9.59 -2.11
CA GLU A 78 -11.62 9.45 -0.90
C GLU A 78 -12.33 8.10 -0.80
N SER A 79 -12.40 7.36 -1.92
CA SER A 79 -13.08 6.07 -1.97
C SER A 79 -12.33 5.12 -2.88
N LEU A 80 -11.13 4.72 -2.45
CA LEU A 80 -10.26 3.84 -3.23
C LEU A 80 -10.83 2.44 -3.35
N LYS A 81 -10.70 1.86 -4.53
CA LYS A 81 -11.07 0.48 -4.81
C LYS A 81 -9.86 -0.42 -4.60
N VAL A 82 -10.10 -1.73 -4.49
CA VAL A 82 -9.02 -2.72 -4.37
C VAL A 82 -8.05 -2.61 -5.55
N SER A 83 -8.58 -2.43 -6.78
CA SER A 83 -7.74 -2.26 -7.97
C SER A 83 -6.82 -1.05 -7.86
N ASP A 84 -7.31 0.04 -7.28
CA ASP A 84 -6.50 1.23 -7.02
C ASP A 84 -5.40 0.92 -6.01
N GLY A 85 -5.74 0.19 -4.95
CA GLY A 85 -4.78 -0.23 -3.94
C GLY A 85 -3.67 -1.09 -4.51
N VAL A 86 -4.00 -1.99 -5.43
CA VAL A 86 -3.01 -2.84 -6.11
C VAL A 86 -1.98 -1.97 -6.86
N ILE A 87 -2.47 -0.98 -7.61
CA ILE A 87 -1.61 -0.07 -8.37
C ILE A 87 -0.67 0.69 -7.43
N LEU A 88 -1.21 1.24 -6.35
CA LEU A 88 -0.44 2.03 -5.39
C LEU A 88 0.63 1.19 -4.67
N ILE A 89 0.29 -0.03 -4.26
CA ILE A 89 1.26 -0.94 -3.62
C ILE A 89 2.38 -1.30 -4.61
N LYS A 90 2.04 -1.57 -5.86
CA LYS A 90 3.05 -1.86 -6.90
C LYS A 90 4.01 -0.69 -7.09
N ILE A 91 3.49 0.53 -7.09
CA ILE A 91 4.33 1.74 -7.18
C ILE A 91 5.30 1.78 -5.99
N MET A 92 4.81 1.54 -4.78
CA MET A 92 5.64 1.56 -3.58
C MET A 92 6.74 0.49 -3.63
N ARG A 93 6.40 -0.73 -4.06
CA ARG A 93 7.37 -1.82 -4.21
C ARG A 93 8.43 -1.50 -5.24
N GLU A 94 8.02 -0.94 -6.38
CA GLU A 94 8.93 -0.55 -7.44
C GLU A 94 9.89 0.55 -6.98
N LYS A 95 9.37 1.58 -6.31
CA LYS A 95 10.20 2.68 -5.80
C LYS A 95 11.18 2.20 -4.74
N ALA A 96 10.74 1.33 -3.84
CA ALA A 96 11.63 0.75 -2.84
C ALA A 96 12.76 -0.05 -3.50
N ASN A 97 12.44 -0.86 -4.51
CA ASN A 97 13.43 -1.64 -5.25
C ASN A 97 14.44 -0.75 -5.97
N ILE A 98 13.95 0.32 -6.62
CA ILE A 98 14.82 1.27 -7.33
C ILE A 98 15.82 1.93 -6.37
N LEU A 99 15.32 2.42 -5.23
CA LEU A 99 16.17 3.06 -4.23
C LEU A 99 17.18 2.08 -3.62
N ASN A 100 16.76 0.84 -3.36
CA ASN A 100 17.65 -0.17 -2.82
C ASN A 100 18.78 -0.51 -3.80
N LYS A 101 18.48 -0.58 -5.09
CA LYS A 101 19.50 -0.82 -6.12
C LYS A 101 20.43 0.37 -6.28
N GLU A 102 19.87 1.58 -6.31
CA GLU A 102 20.65 2.81 -6.50
C GLU A 102 21.65 3.04 -5.37
N PHE A 103 21.23 2.79 -4.13
CA PHE A 103 22.06 3.01 -2.95
C PHE A 103 22.72 1.74 -2.41
N ASN A 104 22.58 0.63 -3.11
CA ASN A 104 23.13 -0.68 -2.73
C ASN A 104 22.78 -1.03 -1.28
N THR A 105 21.50 -1.02 -0.97
CA THR A 105 20.97 -1.27 0.37
C THR A 105 19.68 -2.09 0.28
N ASP A 106 19.22 -2.61 1.41
CA ASP A 106 17.89 -3.22 1.53
C ASP A 106 17.04 -2.46 2.55
N PHE A 107 17.39 -1.21 2.80
CA PHE A 107 16.72 -0.32 3.76
C PHE A 107 15.29 0.03 3.36
N TRP A 108 15.05 0.29 2.06
CA TRP A 108 13.75 0.81 1.60
C TRP A 108 12.70 -0.28 1.50
N THR A 109 11.50 0.01 1.99
CA THR A 109 10.35 -0.88 1.97
C THR A 109 9.11 -0.07 1.56
N PRO A 110 8.03 -0.74 1.09
CA PRO A 110 6.77 -0.02 0.81
C PRO A 110 6.27 0.81 1.98
N ARG A 111 6.41 0.31 3.21
CA ARG A 111 6.00 1.06 4.40
C ARG A 111 6.77 2.37 4.54
N LYS A 112 8.07 2.35 4.29
CA LYS A 112 8.90 3.56 4.35
C LYS A 112 8.58 4.53 3.23
N ILE A 113 8.25 4.02 2.04
CA ILE A 113 7.83 4.85 0.92
C ILE A 113 6.52 5.57 1.27
N ASP A 114 5.53 4.86 1.81
CA ASP A 114 4.25 5.49 2.19
C ASP A 114 4.45 6.59 3.24
N MET A 115 5.34 6.36 4.19
CA MET A 115 5.64 7.35 5.24
C MET A 115 6.23 8.64 4.66
N ILE A 116 7.11 8.52 3.67
CA ILE A 116 7.67 9.67 2.97
C ILE A 116 6.58 10.42 2.20
N LEU A 117 5.77 9.70 1.45
CA LEU A 117 4.70 10.31 0.66
C LEU A 117 3.71 11.05 1.55
N TRP A 118 3.34 10.44 2.66
CA TRP A 118 2.43 11.05 3.63
C TRP A 118 3.03 12.32 4.24
N SER A 119 4.32 12.29 4.54
CA SER A 119 5.06 13.43 5.08
C SER A 119 5.09 14.61 4.11
N ILE A 120 5.25 14.35 2.81
CA ILE A 120 5.26 15.37 1.77
C ILE A 120 3.93 16.12 1.74
N ASP A 121 2.82 15.40 1.77
CA ASP A 121 1.50 16.02 1.72
C ASP A 121 1.19 16.81 2.98
N ARG A 122 1.62 16.32 4.14
CA ARG A 122 1.35 16.96 5.42
C ARG A 122 2.12 18.26 5.66
N LYS A 123 3.23 18.47 4.97
CA LYS A 123 4.05 19.68 5.14
C LYS A 123 3.44 20.93 4.53
N ARG A 124 2.23 20.82 4.09
CA ARG A 124 1.45 21.95 3.62
C ARG A 124 0.45 22.40 4.67
#